data_6aeb9b9b7d7cfe6dd261137443d62f3e
#
_entry.id   6aeb9b9b7d7cfe6dd261137443d62f3e
#
_cell.length_a   1.000
_cell.length_b   1.000
_cell.length_c   1.000
_cell.angle_alpha   90.00
_cell.angle_beta   90.00
_cell.angle_gamma   90.00
#
_symmetry.space_group_name_H-M   'P 1'
#
loop_
_entity.id
_entity.type
_entity.pdbx_description
1 polymer ?
#
loop_
_entity_poly.entity_id
_entity_poly.type
_entity_poly.pdbx_seq_one_letter_code
_entity_poly.pdbx_strand_id
1 'polypeptide(L)'
;MKMTKYTHSCIRLENEGRTLVLDPGNFAAEGEHATALEGADYLFVTHAHPDHFDGPSVLPLIAQRAESQTPLKIWAPEAVAQTIKEAVPAAEVTAVSSESEFSIPGFEVKTYGGQHALIHPLIQTIANVGYLINGAV
;
A
#
# COMPACT_ATOMS: atom_id res chain seq x y z
N MET A 1 9.41 7.90 14.99
CA MET A 1 8.96 7.57 13.62
C MET A 1 9.26 8.75 12.69
N LYS A 2 9.83 8.45 11.54
CA LYS A 2 10.11 9.45 10.50
C LYS A 2 9.12 9.28 9.35
N MET A 3 8.58 10.38 8.85
CA MET A 3 7.66 10.39 7.72
C MET A 3 8.26 11.20 6.56
N THR A 4 8.26 10.61 5.36
CA THR A 4 8.62 11.28 4.12
C THR A 4 7.40 11.31 3.22
N LYS A 5 6.98 12.50 2.81
CA LYS A 5 5.85 12.71 1.91
C LYS A 5 6.34 12.76 0.47
N TYR A 6 5.77 11.91 -0.36
CA TYR A 6 5.93 11.93 -1.82
C TYR A 6 4.72 12.56 -2.49
N THR A 7 4.61 12.42 -3.79
CA THR A 7 3.51 13.05 -4.55
C THR A 7 2.16 12.42 -4.19
N HIS A 8 1.15 13.26 -4.11
CA HIS A 8 -0.25 12.93 -3.83
C HIS A 8 -0.40 12.22 -2.48
N SER A 9 -0.83 10.97 -2.45
CA SER A 9 -1.05 10.21 -1.21
C SER A 9 0.10 9.29 -0.81
N CYS A 10 1.18 9.26 -1.59
CA CYS A 10 2.31 8.39 -1.28
C CYS A 10 3.10 8.90 -0.07
N ILE A 11 3.26 8.02 0.92
CA ILE A 11 3.95 8.31 2.18
C ILE A 11 4.90 7.15 2.50
N ARG A 12 6.10 7.49 2.95
CA ARG A 12 7.06 6.53 3.50
C ARG A 12 7.24 6.78 4.99
N LEU A 13 7.08 5.74 5.78
CA LEU A 13 7.26 5.75 7.24
C LEU A 13 8.46 4.87 7.62
N GLU A 14 9.31 5.40 8.49
CA GLU A 14 10.46 4.66 9.00
C GLU A 14 10.40 4.64 10.53
N ASN A 15 10.38 3.47 11.13
CA ASN A 15 10.30 3.29 12.57
C ASN A 15 10.98 1.98 13.00
N GLU A 16 11.83 2.07 14.02
CA GLU A 16 12.52 0.91 14.61
C GLU A 16 13.27 0.05 13.56
N GLY A 17 13.91 0.71 12.59
CA GLY A 17 14.66 0.03 11.55
C GLY A 17 13.79 -0.63 10.46
N ARG A 18 12.48 -0.39 10.46
CA ARG A 18 11.53 -0.89 9.45
C ARG A 18 10.96 0.25 8.63
N THR A 19 10.65 -0.04 7.39
CA THR A 19 10.12 0.94 6.43
C THR A 19 8.83 0.44 5.82
N LEU A 20 7.80 1.30 5.87
CA LEU A 20 6.48 1.09 5.30
C LEU A 20 6.17 2.18 4.29
N VAL A 21 5.64 1.80 3.12
CA VAL A 21 5.18 2.74 2.10
C VAL A 21 3.68 2.59 1.92
N LEU A 22 2.98 3.73 1.81
CA LEU A 22 1.55 3.81 1.53
C LEU A 22 1.29 4.41 0.16
N ASP A 23 0.32 3.85 -0.55
CA ASP A 23 -0.35 4.43 -1.73
C ASP A 23 0.58 5.02 -2.80
N PRO A 24 1.46 4.23 -3.42
CA PRO A 24 2.26 4.68 -4.56
C PRO A 24 1.38 4.80 -5.82
N GLY A 25 0.80 5.98 -6.03
CA GLY A 25 -0.17 6.26 -7.09
C GLY A 25 0.43 6.93 -8.33
N ASN A 26 -0.39 7.09 -9.39
CA ASN A 26 0.07 7.50 -10.72
C ASN A 26 0.31 9.01 -10.92
N PHE A 27 0.19 9.82 -9.87
CA PHE A 27 0.59 11.23 -9.93
C PHE A 27 2.09 11.44 -9.66
N ALA A 28 2.81 10.37 -9.37
CA ALA A 28 4.24 10.40 -9.07
C ALA A 28 5.08 10.86 -10.27
N ALA A 29 6.20 11.51 -9.98
CA ALA A 29 7.22 11.79 -10.98
C ALA A 29 7.93 10.50 -11.41
N GLU A 30 8.58 10.54 -12.58
CA GLU A 30 9.35 9.39 -13.07
C GLU A 30 10.40 8.95 -12.04
N GLY A 31 10.45 7.66 -11.75
CA GLY A 31 11.39 7.06 -10.79
C GLY A 31 11.04 7.26 -9.32
N GLU A 32 10.00 8.02 -8.99
CA GLU A 32 9.62 8.30 -7.60
C GLU A 32 9.22 7.04 -6.84
N HIS A 33 8.51 6.10 -7.50
CA HIS A 33 8.10 4.85 -6.86
C HIS A 33 9.29 3.97 -6.50
N ALA A 34 10.28 3.87 -7.39
CA ALA A 34 11.51 3.12 -7.10
C ALA A 34 12.23 3.72 -5.89
N THR A 35 12.29 5.04 -5.80
CA THR A 35 12.88 5.75 -4.64
C THR A 35 12.08 5.52 -3.37
N ALA A 36 10.76 5.66 -3.42
CA ALA A 36 9.89 5.48 -2.26
C ALA A 36 9.96 4.05 -1.72
N LEU A 37 10.03 3.05 -2.59
CA LEU A 37 10.06 1.63 -2.24
C LEU A 37 11.44 1.08 -1.97
N GLU A 38 12.51 1.87 -2.18
CA GLU A 38 13.87 1.42 -1.94
C GLU A 38 14.06 1.00 -0.47
N GLY A 39 14.44 -0.27 -0.26
CA GLY A 39 14.65 -0.83 1.07
C GLY A 39 13.38 -0.95 1.92
N ALA A 40 12.19 -0.77 1.34
CA ALA A 40 10.94 -0.92 2.08
C ALA A 40 10.70 -2.37 2.48
N ASP A 41 10.19 -2.57 3.69
CA ASP A 41 9.76 -3.88 4.20
C ASP A 41 8.30 -4.15 3.87
N TYR A 42 7.48 -3.10 3.90
CA TYR A 42 6.02 -3.18 3.82
C TYR A 42 5.44 -2.21 2.80
N LEU A 43 4.37 -2.66 2.13
CA LEU A 43 3.55 -1.83 1.24
C LEU A 43 2.09 -1.94 1.66
N PHE A 44 1.46 -0.80 1.93
CA PHE A 44 0.04 -0.70 2.23
C PHE A 44 -0.68 0.07 1.12
N VAL A 45 -1.85 -0.43 0.74
CA VAL A 45 -2.70 0.23 -0.27
C VAL A 45 -4.09 0.42 0.33
N THR A 46 -4.63 1.64 0.20
CA THR A 46 -5.96 1.96 0.74
C THR A 46 -7.08 1.50 -0.19
N HIS A 47 -6.93 1.66 -1.49
CA HIS A 47 -7.94 1.27 -2.48
C HIS A 47 -7.36 1.19 -3.90
N ALA A 48 -8.19 0.74 -4.86
CA ALA A 48 -7.75 0.39 -6.21
C ALA A 48 -7.64 1.56 -7.19
N HIS A 49 -8.02 2.80 -6.82
CA HIS A 49 -7.91 3.94 -7.72
C HIS A 49 -6.46 4.18 -8.14
N PRO A 50 -6.18 4.50 -9.41
CA PRO A 50 -4.80 4.62 -9.92
C PRO A 50 -3.95 5.68 -9.24
N ASP A 51 -4.56 6.73 -8.70
CA ASP A 51 -3.86 7.77 -7.94
C ASP A 51 -3.41 7.33 -6.54
N HIS A 52 -3.82 6.13 -6.12
CA HIS A 52 -3.39 5.47 -4.88
C HIS A 52 -2.62 4.17 -5.13
N PHE A 53 -2.87 3.49 -6.25
CA PHE A 53 -2.13 2.30 -6.64
C PHE A 53 -1.85 2.32 -8.14
N ASP A 54 -0.63 2.69 -8.51
CA ASP A 54 -0.17 2.71 -9.91
C ASP A 54 0.32 1.32 -10.32
N GLY A 55 -0.61 0.45 -10.71
CA GLY A 55 -0.30 -0.93 -11.10
C GLY A 55 0.82 -1.04 -12.12
N PRO A 56 0.75 -0.34 -13.27
CA PRO A 56 1.80 -0.42 -14.29
C PRO A 56 3.22 -0.12 -13.80
N SER A 57 3.38 0.81 -12.87
CA SER A 57 4.71 1.16 -12.32
C SER A 57 5.11 0.34 -11.10
N VAL A 58 4.15 -0.06 -10.27
CA VAL A 58 4.42 -0.70 -8.97
C VAL A 58 4.50 -2.22 -9.09
N LEU A 59 3.68 -2.85 -9.92
CA LEU A 59 3.70 -4.31 -10.07
C LEU A 59 5.07 -4.86 -10.51
N PRO A 60 5.82 -4.24 -11.45
CA PRO A 60 7.17 -4.68 -11.76
C PRO A 60 8.13 -4.59 -10.56
N LEU A 61 7.99 -3.59 -9.71
CA LEU A 61 8.82 -3.44 -8.49
C LEU A 61 8.47 -4.53 -7.47
N ILE A 62 7.20 -4.85 -7.32
CA ILE A 62 6.74 -5.97 -6.47
C ILE A 62 7.32 -7.28 -6.99
N ALA A 63 7.26 -7.53 -8.30
CA ALA A 63 7.78 -8.74 -8.92
C ALA A 63 9.29 -8.88 -8.69
N GLN A 64 10.04 -7.83 -8.87
CA GLN A 64 11.49 -7.81 -8.60
C GLN A 64 11.81 -8.13 -7.16
N ARG A 65 11.06 -7.56 -6.21
CA ARG A 65 11.25 -7.80 -4.78
C ARG A 65 10.81 -9.20 -4.36
N ALA A 66 9.79 -9.77 -4.99
CA ALA A 66 9.31 -11.12 -4.69
C ALA A 66 10.37 -12.20 -4.95
N GLU A 67 11.27 -11.96 -5.89
CA GLU A 67 12.39 -12.86 -6.21
C GLU A 67 13.64 -12.60 -5.35
N SER A 68 13.64 -11.57 -4.54
CA SER A 68 14.75 -11.22 -3.66
C SER A 68 14.69 -11.96 -2.32
N GLN A 69 15.77 -11.87 -1.53
CA GLN A 69 15.81 -12.41 -0.17
C GLN A 69 14.98 -11.60 0.82
N THR A 70 14.56 -10.39 0.43
CA THR A 70 13.76 -9.47 1.25
C THR A 70 12.50 -9.03 0.49
N PRO A 71 11.52 -9.93 0.26
CA PRO A 71 10.31 -9.58 -0.46
C PRO A 71 9.50 -8.54 0.31
N LEU A 72 8.77 -7.69 -0.44
CA LEU A 72 7.79 -6.80 0.15
C LEU A 72 6.65 -7.62 0.76
N LYS A 73 6.24 -7.28 1.97
CA LYS A 73 5.00 -7.78 2.57
C LYS A 73 3.93 -6.73 2.36
N ILE A 74 2.79 -7.12 1.79
CA ILE A 74 1.80 -6.20 1.25
C ILE A 74 0.46 -6.41 1.96
N TRP A 75 -0.19 -5.33 2.34
CA TRP A 75 -1.56 -5.31 2.86
C TRP A 75 -2.41 -4.40 2.00
N ALA A 76 -3.54 -4.90 1.54
CA ALA A 76 -4.43 -4.19 0.63
C ALA A 76 -5.86 -4.74 0.74
N PRO A 77 -6.89 -3.97 0.35
CA PRO A 77 -8.23 -4.50 0.18
C PRO A 77 -8.26 -5.67 -0.81
N GLU A 78 -9.25 -6.54 -0.69
CA GLU A 78 -9.38 -7.78 -1.47
C GLU A 78 -9.16 -7.58 -2.97
N ALA A 79 -9.77 -6.56 -3.59
CA ALA A 79 -9.66 -6.32 -5.02
C ALA A 79 -8.22 -5.99 -5.45
N VAL A 80 -7.49 -5.20 -4.66
CA VAL A 80 -6.08 -4.88 -4.92
C VAL A 80 -5.21 -6.10 -4.65
N ALA A 81 -5.46 -6.81 -3.56
CA ALA A 81 -4.73 -8.04 -3.22
C ALA A 81 -4.85 -9.07 -4.34
N GLN A 82 -6.03 -9.25 -4.89
CA GLN A 82 -6.27 -10.17 -6.02
C GLN A 82 -5.50 -9.72 -7.27
N THR A 83 -5.56 -8.44 -7.61
CA THR A 83 -4.80 -7.88 -8.75
C THR A 83 -3.30 -8.14 -8.61
N ILE A 84 -2.75 -7.92 -7.43
CA ILE A 84 -1.32 -8.17 -7.17
C ILE A 84 -1.00 -9.65 -7.29
N LYS A 85 -1.79 -10.52 -6.69
CA LYS A 85 -1.59 -11.98 -6.73
C LYS A 85 -1.67 -12.55 -8.14
N GLU A 86 -2.60 -12.06 -8.96
CA GLU A 86 -2.73 -12.50 -10.35
C GLU A 86 -1.53 -12.06 -11.20
N ALA A 87 -1.03 -10.84 -11.00
CA ALA A 87 0.12 -10.30 -11.72
C ALA A 87 1.45 -10.88 -11.21
N VAL A 88 1.57 -11.10 -9.91
CA VAL A 88 2.78 -11.57 -9.22
C VAL A 88 2.42 -12.70 -8.25
N PRO A 89 2.28 -13.95 -8.72
CA PRO A 89 1.86 -15.06 -7.86
C PRO A 89 2.75 -15.30 -6.64
N ALA A 90 4.03 -14.96 -6.73
CA ALA A 90 4.99 -15.11 -5.64
C ALA A 90 4.92 -13.97 -4.59
N ALA A 91 4.13 -12.93 -4.82
CA ALA A 91 4.01 -11.81 -3.88
C ALA A 91 3.37 -12.24 -2.55
N GLU A 92 3.90 -11.69 -1.45
CA GLU A 92 3.33 -11.88 -0.12
C GLU A 92 2.27 -10.81 0.14
N VAL A 93 1.01 -11.13 -0.14
CA VAL A 93 -0.12 -10.20 -0.01
C VAL A 93 -1.14 -10.73 0.98
N THR A 94 -1.53 -9.86 1.91
CA THR A 94 -2.61 -10.11 2.87
C THR A 94 -3.76 -9.16 2.55
N ALA A 95 -4.95 -9.71 2.29
CA ALA A 95 -6.16 -8.92 2.14
C ALA A 95 -6.60 -8.38 3.51
N VAL A 96 -6.96 -7.10 3.55
CA VAL A 96 -7.48 -6.45 4.77
C VAL A 96 -8.89 -5.93 4.56
N SER A 97 -9.66 -5.94 5.63
CA SER A 97 -10.97 -5.30 5.71
C SER A 97 -10.94 -4.17 6.75
N SER A 98 -12.03 -3.41 6.85
CA SER A 98 -12.20 -2.44 7.93
C SER A 98 -12.25 -3.13 9.29
N GLU A 99 -11.97 -2.36 10.35
CA GLU A 99 -12.06 -2.80 11.75
C GLU A 99 -11.16 -3.98 12.11
N SER A 100 -10.00 -4.07 11.44
CA SER A 100 -8.94 -5.02 11.77
C SER A 100 -7.86 -4.37 12.62
N GLU A 101 -7.14 -5.20 13.37
CA GLU A 101 -6.04 -4.76 14.22
C GLU A 101 -4.92 -5.78 14.12
N PHE A 102 -3.70 -5.35 13.81
CA PHE A 102 -2.54 -6.24 13.74
C PHE A 102 -1.24 -5.51 14.02
N SER A 103 -0.24 -6.28 14.41
CA SER A 103 1.12 -5.78 14.69
C SER A 103 2.10 -6.43 13.71
N ILE A 104 3.00 -5.61 13.18
CA ILE A 104 4.16 -6.05 12.41
C ILE A 104 5.39 -5.37 12.99
N PRO A 105 6.60 -5.92 12.84
CA PRO A 105 7.79 -5.28 13.36
C PRO A 105 7.89 -3.80 12.95
N GLY A 106 7.96 -2.92 13.94
CA GLY A 106 8.02 -1.47 13.78
C GLY A 106 6.67 -0.76 13.77
N PHE A 107 5.54 -1.47 13.56
CA PHE A 107 4.24 -0.81 13.36
C PHE A 107 3.07 -1.54 14.01
N GLU A 108 2.27 -0.78 14.78
CA GLU A 108 0.94 -1.19 15.25
C GLU A 108 -0.10 -0.61 14.29
N VAL A 109 -0.99 -1.43 13.76
CA VAL A 109 -1.91 -1.04 12.70
C VAL A 109 -3.36 -1.31 13.06
N LYS A 110 -4.22 -0.31 12.87
CA LYS A 110 -5.68 -0.46 12.92
C LYS A 110 -6.26 -0.01 11.59
N THR A 111 -7.30 -0.70 11.14
CA THR A 111 -7.98 -0.37 9.88
C THR A 111 -9.38 0.16 10.17
N TYR A 112 -9.80 1.10 9.32
CA TYR A 112 -11.11 1.76 9.42
C TYR A 112 -11.73 1.91 8.04
N GLY A 113 -13.02 2.30 8.01
CA GLY A 113 -13.75 2.55 6.78
C GLY A 113 -14.26 1.25 6.17
N GLY A 114 -14.08 1.05 4.90
CA GLY A 114 -14.50 -0.14 4.15
C GLY A 114 -15.03 0.19 2.76
N GLN A 115 -15.51 1.41 2.53
CA GLN A 115 -16.06 1.82 1.24
C GLN A 115 -15.60 3.25 0.90
N HIS A 116 -15.19 3.45 -0.34
CA HIS A 116 -14.83 4.77 -0.86
C HIS A 116 -16.05 5.70 -0.85
N ALA A 117 -15.84 6.99 -0.60
CA ALA A 117 -16.91 7.98 -0.68
C ALA A 117 -17.52 8.01 -2.09
N LEU A 118 -18.82 8.30 -2.15
CA LEU A 118 -19.53 8.43 -3.42
C LEU A 118 -18.95 9.59 -4.24
N ILE A 119 -18.41 9.27 -5.42
CA ILE A 119 -17.88 10.26 -6.37
C ILE A 119 -19.00 10.78 -7.25
N HIS A 120 -19.80 9.86 -7.82
CA HIS A 120 -20.94 10.15 -8.69
C HIS A 120 -21.87 8.94 -8.69
N PRO A 121 -23.21 9.13 -8.78
CA PRO A 121 -24.17 8.00 -8.75
C PRO A 121 -23.93 6.94 -9.84
N LEU A 122 -23.32 7.30 -10.96
CA LEU A 122 -23.02 6.38 -12.06
C LEU A 122 -21.62 5.74 -11.98
N ILE A 123 -20.79 6.14 -11.02
CA ILE A 123 -19.47 5.55 -10.80
C ILE A 123 -19.58 4.55 -9.65
N GLN A 124 -19.19 3.30 -9.92
CA GLN A 124 -19.22 2.24 -8.92
C GLN A 124 -18.32 2.60 -7.72
N THR A 125 -18.88 2.47 -6.52
CA THR A 125 -18.12 2.62 -5.28
C THR A 125 -17.27 1.37 -5.04
N ILE A 126 -16.00 1.57 -4.65
CA ILE A 126 -15.06 0.50 -4.39
C ILE A 126 -14.68 0.44 -2.90
N ALA A 127 -14.11 -0.68 -2.48
CA ALA A 127 -13.59 -0.83 -1.13
C ALA A 127 -12.45 0.16 -0.89
N ASN A 128 -12.47 0.81 0.27
CA ASN A 128 -11.44 1.74 0.73
C ASN A 128 -11.18 1.50 2.21
N VAL A 129 -9.94 1.19 2.56
CA VAL A 129 -9.51 0.95 3.94
C VAL A 129 -8.57 2.06 4.37
N GLY A 130 -8.89 2.72 5.48
CA GLY A 130 -7.98 3.64 6.14
C GLY A 130 -7.10 2.90 7.13
N TYR A 131 -5.84 3.29 7.22
CA TYR A 131 -4.89 2.72 8.18
C TYR A 131 -4.54 3.77 9.23
N LEU A 132 -4.64 3.40 10.50
CA LEU A 132 -4.06 4.15 11.60
C LEU A 132 -2.80 3.43 12.06
N ILE A 133 -1.66 4.09 11.93
CA ILE A 133 -0.34 3.50 12.15
C ILE A 133 0.29 4.12 13.39
N ASN A 134 0.65 3.31 14.38
CA ASN A 134 1.22 3.72 15.66
C ASN A 134 0.39 4.79 16.38
N GLY A 135 -0.92 4.82 16.16
CA GLY A 135 -1.83 5.80 16.77
C GLY A 135 -1.61 7.25 16.32
N ALA A 136 -0.81 7.51 15.28
CA ALA A 136 -0.37 8.85 14.91
C ALA A 136 -0.53 9.20 13.42
N VAL A 137 -0.52 8.21 12.55
CA VAL A 137 -0.59 8.43 11.10
C VAL A 137 -1.73 7.65 10.49
#